data_84603498bb183fe0fb4b9b6be30657b4
#
_entry.id   84603498bb183fe0fb4b9b6be30657b4
#
_cell.length_a   1.000
_cell.length_b   1.000
_cell.length_c   1.000
_cell.angle_alpha   90.00
_cell.angle_beta   90.00
_cell.angle_gamma   90.00
#
_symmetry.space_group_name_H-M   'P 1'
#
loop_
_entity.id
_entity.type
_entity.pdbx_description
1 polymer ?
#
loop_
_entity_poly.entity_id
_entity_poly.type
_entity_poly.pdbx_seq_one_letter_code
_entity_poly.pdbx_strand_id
1 'polypeptide(L)'
;MPHRSRSHLRPVRDVVAPSLQFRTIHGHRRAFRIAGSGPVVLMIHGVGDNSTTWGTVHAKLAQRFTVIAPDLLGHGESDKPRADYSLAAFANGVRDLLIALGVDRVTLVGHSLGGGIAMQFAYQYPQFVERVVLVSAGGVTKDVSLALRLAAMPMGAEALSVLRVPGGVPALELVGRAVGNVVGSTKFGRDVPSMPRLIGGLRKPGAVAAFARTLRAVVDTRGQFVTMLDRTYLMHDLPVQIIWGADDLIIPVSHARLAHEEIAGSRLEIFEKSGHMPHRDHPDRFVAIVEQFIDSTDPHAYDPDLMHAAVQTGIRQYTNDAPDDFASDLA
;
A
#
# COMPACT_ATOMS: atom_id res chain seq x y z
N MET A 1 -31.81 -40.59 -29.28
CA MET A 1 -30.36 -40.31 -29.20
C MET A 1 -30.20 -39.06 -28.40
N PRO A 2 -29.57 -39.10 -27.22
CA PRO A 2 -29.42 -37.90 -26.35
C PRO A 2 -28.19 -37.11 -26.78
N HIS A 3 -28.37 -35.81 -26.97
CA HIS A 3 -27.32 -34.83 -27.20
C HIS A 3 -26.41 -34.76 -25.97
N ARG A 4 -25.15 -35.15 -26.11
CA ARG A 4 -24.08 -34.89 -25.14
C ARG A 4 -23.67 -33.43 -25.22
N SER A 5 -24.05 -32.65 -24.24
CA SER A 5 -23.49 -31.33 -23.96
C SER A 5 -22.00 -31.46 -23.63
N ARG A 6 -21.14 -31.00 -24.56
CA ARG A 6 -19.71 -30.83 -24.29
C ARG A 6 -19.53 -29.56 -23.46
N SER A 7 -19.25 -29.71 -22.16
CA SER A 7 -18.76 -28.64 -21.31
C SER A 7 -17.38 -28.19 -21.82
N HIS A 8 -17.34 -27.03 -22.45
CA HIS A 8 -16.07 -26.34 -22.73
C HIS A 8 -15.49 -25.78 -21.45
N LEU A 9 -14.81 -26.62 -20.67
CA LEU A 9 -13.87 -26.13 -19.66
C LEU A 9 -12.78 -25.37 -20.41
N ARG A 10 -12.70 -24.05 -20.19
CA ARG A 10 -11.54 -23.25 -20.63
C ARG A 10 -10.29 -23.89 -19.98
N PRO A 11 -9.20 -24.07 -20.74
CA PRO A 11 -7.96 -24.55 -20.16
C PRO A 11 -7.54 -23.56 -19.05
N VAL A 12 -7.27 -24.11 -17.86
CA VAL A 12 -6.61 -23.37 -16.78
C VAL A 12 -5.27 -22.94 -17.36
N ARG A 13 -5.10 -21.64 -17.63
CA ARG A 13 -3.80 -21.08 -17.99
C ARG A 13 -2.87 -21.38 -16.82
N ASP A 14 -1.71 -21.96 -17.09
CA ASP A 14 -0.69 -22.24 -16.09
C ASP A 14 -0.46 -20.96 -15.27
N VAL A 15 -0.64 -21.09 -13.95
CA VAL A 15 -0.43 -19.97 -13.03
C VAL A 15 1.07 -19.66 -13.03
N VAL A 16 1.46 -18.63 -13.77
CA VAL A 16 2.85 -18.19 -13.81
C VAL A 16 3.20 -17.60 -12.44
N ALA A 17 4.02 -18.33 -11.69
CA ALA A 17 4.48 -17.87 -10.38
C ALA A 17 5.26 -16.54 -10.53
N PRO A 18 5.02 -15.55 -9.65
CA PRO A 18 5.72 -14.27 -9.71
C PRO A 18 7.24 -14.45 -9.58
N SER A 19 8.00 -14.08 -10.61
CA SER A 19 9.46 -14.16 -10.60
C SER A 19 10.08 -12.95 -9.89
N LEU A 20 11.06 -13.22 -9.01
CA LEU A 20 11.86 -12.17 -8.38
C LEU A 20 12.93 -11.69 -9.36
N GLN A 21 12.94 -10.40 -9.63
CA GLN A 21 13.89 -9.74 -10.52
C GLN A 21 14.57 -8.56 -9.83
N PHE A 22 15.63 -8.05 -10.44
CA PHE A 22 16.40 -6.93 -9.92
C PHE A 22 16.71 -5.93 -11.03
N ARG A 23 16.77 -4.65 -10.66
CA ARG A 23 17.35 -3.56 -11.47
C ARG A 23 18.25 -2.71 -10.59
N THR A 24 19.37 -2.27 -11.13
CA THR A 24 20.19 -1.27 -10.46
C THR A 24 19.74 0.10 -10.91
N ILE A 25 19.29 0.92 -9.96
CA ILE A 25 18.77 2.28 -10.19
C ILE A 25 19.49 3.21 -9.22
N HIS A 26 20.17 4.23 -9.75
CA HIS A 26 20.98 5.16 -8.96
C HIS A 26 21.99 4.48 -8.02
N GLY A 27 22.63 3.41 -8.52
CA GLY A 27 23.62 2.64 -7.77
C GLY A 27 23.04 1.67 -6.72
N HIS A 28 21.71 1.60 -6.56
CA HIS A 28 21.05 0.70 -5.62
C HIS A 28 20.30 -0.41 -6.33
N ARG A 29 20.47 -1.63 -5.85
CA ARG A 29 19.73 -2.80 -6.32
C ARG A 29 18.27 -2.71 -5.83
N ARG A 30 17.34 -2.69 -6.79
CA ARG A 30 15.89 -2.69 -6.57
C ARG A 30 15.33 -4.05 -6.93
N ALA A 31 14.72 -4.71 -5.98
CA ALA A 31 14.02 -5.97 -6.18
C ALA A 31 12.55 -5.73 -6.52
N PHE A 32 11.99 -6.56 -7.36
CA PHE A 32 10.57 -6.57 -7.68
C PHE A 32 10.13 -7.95 -8.15
N ARG A 33 8.85 -8.25 -7.97
CA ARG A 33 8.23 -9.44 -8.54
C ARG A 33 7.36 -9.04 -9.71
N ILE A 34 7.43 -9.84 -10.79
CA ILE A 34 6.65 -9.60 -11.99
C ILE A 34 6.08 -10.91 -12.52
N ALA A 35 4.83 -10.88 -12.98
CA ALA A 35 4.17 -11.98 -13.67
C ALA A 35 3.03 -11.48 -14.55
N GLY A 36 2.60 -12.30 -15.50
CA GLY A 36 1.45 -12.06 -16.36
C GLY A 36 1.75 -11.21 -17.59
N SER A 37 0.68 -10.81 -18.27
CA SER A 37 0.71 -9.96 -19.47
C SER A 37 -0.59 -9.17 -19.57
N GLY A 38 -0.58 -8.03 -20.26
CA GLY A 38 -1.72 -7.12 -20.41
C GLY A 38 -1.47 -5.79 -19.71
N PRO A 39 -2.54 -5.01 -19.41
CA PRO A 39 -2.42 -3.74 -18.69
C PRO A 39 -1.64 -3.89 -17.39
N VAL A 40 -0.90 -2.85 -17.00
CA VAL A 40 0.01 -2.95 -15.86
C VAL A 40 -0.70 -2.60 -14.54
N VAL A 41 -0.59 -3.50 -13.56
CA VAL A 41 -1.00 -3.28 -12.17
C VAL A 41 0.26 -3.25 -11.30
N LEU A 42 0.53 -2.10 -10.67
CA LEU A 42 1.66 -1.90 -9.76
C LEU A 42 1.19 -1.98 -8.31
N MET A 43 1.73 -2.94 -7.54
CA MET A 43 1.30 -3.19 -6.16
C MET A 43 2.37 -2.78 -5.14
N ILE A 44 2.11 -1.72 -4.38
CA ILE A 44 3.05 -1.10 -3.42
C ILE A 44 2.70 -1.55 -2.00
N HIS A 45 3.65 -2.21 -1.32
CA HIS A 45 3.49 -2.75 0.03
C HIS A 45 3.60 -1.68 1.14
N GLY A 46 3.22 -2.05 2.37
CA GLY A 46 3.30 -1.23 3.58
C GLY A 46 4.69 -1.16 4.22
N VAL A 47 4.81 -0.34 5.28
CA VAL A 47 6.07 -0.18 6.04
C VAL A 47 6.53 -1.51 6.65
N GLY A 48 7.81 -1.82 6.52
CA GLY A 48 8.43 -3.04 7.04
C GLY A 48 8.08 -4.32 6.28
N ASP A 49 7.18 -4.27 5.32
CA ASP A 49 6.74 -5.40 4.50
C ASP A 49 7.58 -5.53 3.20
N ASN A 50 7.13 -6.29 2.23
CA ASN A 50 7.78 -6.50 0.92
C ASN A 50 6.78 -7.06 -0.10
N SER A 51 7.21 -7.25 -1.34
CA SER A 51 6.39 -7.72 -2.47
C SER A 51 5.66 -9.05 -2.23
N THR A 52 6.14 -9.91 -1.30
CA THR A 52 5.48 -11.19 -1.01
C THR A 52 4.16 -11.03 -0.25
N THR A 53 3.83 -9.81 0.22
CA THR A 53 2.53 -9.52 0.88
C THR A 53 1.37 -9.86 -0.02
N TRP A 54 1.55 -9.66 -1.31
CA TRP A 54 0.52 -9.85 -2.31
C TRP A 54 0.25 -11.31 -2.66
N GLY A 55 1.20 -12.22 -2.37
CA GLY A 55 1.02 -13.68 -2.41
C GLY A 55 0.08 -14.19 -3.51
N THR A 56 -1.04 -14.78 -3.09
CA THR A 56 -2.09 -15.32 -3.96
C THR A 56 -2.72 -14.26 -4.87
N VAL A 57 -2.88 -13.02 -4.39
CA VAL A 57 -3.46 -11.91 -5.16
C VAL A 57 -2.63 -11.62 -6.40
N HIS A 58 -1.29 -11.58 -6.26
CA HIS A 58 -0.38 -11.36 -7.38
C HIS A 58 -0.59 -12.40 -8.49
N ALA A 59 -0.57 -13.70 -8.12
CA ALA A 59 -0.71 -14.78 -9.08
C ALA A 59 -2.08 -14.80 -9.77
N LYS A 60 -3.15 -14.42 -9.06
CA LYS A 60 -4.51 -14.35 -9.62
C LYS A 60 -4.66 -13.18 -10.59
N LEU A 61 -4.25 -11.98 -10.21
CA LEU A 61 -4.28 -10.81 -11.10
C LEU A 61 -3.38 -11.01 -12.32
N ALA A 62 -2.26 -11.73 -12.19
CA ALA A 62 -1.35 -12.03 -13.30
C ALA A 62 -1.97 -12.91 -14.40
N GLN A 63 -3.16 -13.47 -14.20
CA GLN A 63 -3.92 -14.17 -15.26
C GLN A 63 -4.46 -13.21 -16.33
N ARG A 64 -4.62 -11.93 -15.99
CA ARG A 64 -5.21 -10.90 -16.85
C ARG A 64 -4.32 -9.68 -17.06
N PHE A 65 -3.41 -9.41 -16.14
CA PHE A 65 -2.61 -8.19 -16.07
C PHE A 65 -1.12 -8.49 -16.03
N THR A 66 -0.30 -7.55 -16.45
CA THR A 66 1.10 -7.51 -16.05
C THR A 66 1.18 -6.95 -14.63
N VAL A 67 1.46 -7.81 -13.65
CA VAL A 67 1.50 -7.42 -12.25
C VAL A 67 2.94 -7.21 -11.80
N ILE A 68 3.24 -6.01 -11.30
CA ILE A 68 4.56 -5.63 -10.78
C ILE A 68 4.42 -5.30 -9.30
N ALA A 69 5.20 -5.94 -8.45
CA ALA A 69 5.25 -5.67 -7.01
C ALA A 69 6.71 -5.38 -6.60
N PRO A 70 7.12 -4.11 -6.46
CA PRO A 70 8.45 -3.76 -5.99
C PRO A 70 8.62 -4.06 -4.50
N ASP A 71 9.85 -4.39 -4.10
CA ASP A 71 10.33 -4.16 -2.75
C ASP A 71 10.84 -2.72 -2.67
N LEU A 72 10.21 -1.87 -1.89
CA LEU A 72 10.63 -0.48 -1.72
C LEU A 72 12.09 -0.40 -1.24
N LEU A 73 12.79 0.68 -1.55
CA LEU A 73 14.15 0.89 -1.01
C LEU A 73 14.09 0.76 0.53
N GLY A 74 15.06 0.08 1.12
CA GLY A 74 15.03 -0.20 2.55
C GLY A 74 14.25 -1.44 2.97
N HIS A 75 13.51 -2.07 2.05
CA HIS A 75 12.59 -3.18 2.34
C HIS A 75 12.95 -4.42 1.52
N GLY A 76 12.44 -5.58 1.95
CA GLY A 76 12.51 -6.85 1.23
C GLY A 76 13.92 -7.23 0.76
N GLU A 77 14.06 -7.51 -0.53
CA GLU A 77 15.34 -7.85 -1.21
C GLU A 77 16.01 -6.63 -1.84
N SER A 78 15.39 -5.44 -1.79
CA SER A 78 16.02 -4.18 -2.20
C SER A 78 17.12 -3.74 -1.22
N ASP A 79 18.07 -2.96 -1.71
CA ASP A 79 19.14 -2.38 -0.89
C ASP A 79 18.56 -1.46 0.21
N LYS A 80 19.35 -1.30 1.29
CA LYS A 80 18.97 -0.56 2.49
C LYS A 80 19.98 0.53 2.84
N PRO A 81 20.22 1.48 1.92
CA PRO A 81 21.18 2.54 2.13
C PRO A 81 20.75 3.54 3.19
N ARG A 82 21.66 4.40 3.59
CA ARG A 82 21.29 5.65 4.26
C ARG A 82 20.82 6.64 3.21
N ALA A 83 19.49 6.76 3.06
CA ALA A 83 18.84 7.57 2.02
C ALA A 83 17.64 8.32 2.60
N ASP A 84 16.98 9.12 1.78
CA ASP A 84 15.66 9.67 2.05
C ASP A 84 14.60 8.57 1.91
N TYR A 85 13.71 8.46 2.89
CA TYR A 85 12.62 7.50 2.99
C TYR A 85 11.26 8.19 3.11
N SER A 86 11.15 9.43 2.64
CA SER A 86 9.88 10.15 2.53
C SER A 86 8.97 9.55 1.46
N LEU A 87 7.66 9.86 1.53
CA LEU A 87 6.70 9.43 0.49
C LEU A 87 7.13 9.92 -0.91
N ALA A 88 7.64 11.14 -1.00
CA ALA A 88 8.12 11.72 -2.25
C ALA A 88 9.33 10.96 -2.82
N ALA A 89 10.29 10.57 -1.96
CA ALA A 89 11.44 9.78 -2.37
C ALA A 89 11.04 8.37 -2.81
N PHE A 90 10.06 7.76 -2.16
CA PHE A 90 9.50 6.48 -2.61
C PHE A 90 8.78 6.61 -3.95
N ALA A 91 7.97 7.65 -4.14
CA ALA A 91 7.29 7.92 -5.41
C ALA A 91 8.30 8.11 -6.56
N ASN A 92 9.39 8.85 -6.34
CA ASN A 92 10.49 8.98 -7.30
C ASN A 92 11.08 7.60 -7.65
N GLY A 93 11.37 6.77 -6.63
CA GLY A 93 11.93 5.45 -6.84
C GLY A 93 11.00 4.48 -7.59
N VAL A 94 9.69 4.62 -7.41
CA VAL A 94 8.66 3.89 -8.17
C VAL A 94 8.66 4.34 -9.63
N ARG A 95 8.66 5.66 -9.89
CA ARG A 95 8.76 6.22 -11.25
C ARG A 95 10.00 5.69 -11.98
N ASP A 96 11.16 5.73 -11.33
CA ASP A 96 12.42 5.31 -11.92
C ASP A 96 12.42 3.80 -12.25
N LEU A 97 11.76 2.99 -11.41
CA LEU A 97 11.55 1.58 -11.71
C LEU A 97 10.66 1.38 -12.94
N LEU A 98 9.54 2.10 -13.04
CA LEU A 98 8.65 2.02 -14.21
C LEU A 98 9.37 2.41 -15.49
N ILE A 99 10.14 3.51 -15.48
CA ILE A 99 10.96 3.93 -16.62
C ILE A 99 11.98 2.85 -16.98
N ALA A 100 12.68 2.27 -15.99
CA ALA A 100 13.67 1.21 -16.23
C ALA A 100 13.05 -0.09 -16.75
N LEU A 101 11.75 -0.27 -16.61
CA LEU A 101 10.99 -1.41 -17.14
C LEU A 101 10.26 -1.08 -18.46
N GLY A 102 10.32 0.16 -18.95
CA GLY A 102 9.60 0.61 -20.16
C GLY A 102 8.08 0.63 -19.95
N VAL A 103 7.63 1.00 -18.75
CA VAL A 103 6.20 1.09 -18.40
C VAL A 103 5.78 2.55 -18.34
N ASP A 104 4.83 2.92 -19.20
CA ASP A 104 4.37 4.30 -19.33
C ASP A 104 3.14 4.59 -18.47
N ARG A 105 2.27 3.59 -18.23
CA ARG A 105 1.00 3.78 -17.51
C ARG A 105 0.67 2.57 -16.64
N VAL A 106 0.05 2.85 -15.47
CA VAL A 106 -0.26 1.81 -14.49
C VAL A 106 -1.58 2.08 -13.75
N THR A 107 -2.25 0.99 -13.34
CA THR A 107 -3.17 1.01 -12.21
C THR A 107 -2.35 0.80 -10.94
N LEU A 108 -2.38 1.78 -10.03
CA LEU A 108 -1.69 1.71 -8.73
C LEU A 108 -2.55 0.96 -7.71
N VAL A 109 -1.94 0.04 -6.96
CA VAL A 109 -2.55 -0.60 -5.78
C VAL A 109 -1.61 -0.38 -4.60
N GLY A 110 -2.00 0.42 -3.63
CA GLY A 110 -1.15 0.76 -2.49
C GLY A 110 -1.74 0.31 -1.16
N HIS A 111 -0.97 -0.48 -0.39
CA HIS A 111 -1.35 -0.94 0.94
C HIS A 111 -0.64 -0.13 2.03
N SER A 112 -1.38 0.37 3.03
CA SER A 112 -0.82 1.06 4.20
C SER A 112 0.08 2.24 3.77
N LEU A 113 1.37 2.26 4.13
CA LEU A 113 2.36 3.22 3.59
C LEU A 113 2.32 3.29 2.07
N GLY A 114 2.16 2.14 1.39
CA GLY A 114 2.06 2.06 -0.07
C GLY A 114 0.85 2.82 -0.63
N GLY A 115 -0.22 2.96 0.14
CA GLY A 115 -1.38 3.81 -0.20
C GLY A 115 -1.02 5.29 -0.19
N GLY A 116 -0.29 5.75 0.85
CA GLY A 116 0.25 7.10 0.88
C GLY A 116 1.23 7.36 -0.26
N ILE A 117 2.08 6.37 -0.60
CA ILE A 117 2.98 6.47 -1.76
C ILE A 117 2.19 6.53 -3.08
N ALA A 118 1.11 5.75 -3.21
CA ALA A 118 0.28 5.77 -4.42
C ALA A 118 -0.40 7.13 -4.63
N MET A 119 -0.94 7.74 -3.57
CA MET A 119 -1.47 9.11 -3.62
C MET A 119 -0.39 10.13 -3.96
N GLN A 120 0.78 10.05 -3.30
CA GLN A 120 1.93 10.92 -3.58
C GLN A 120 2.42 10.76 -5.03
N PHE A 121 2.43 9.54 -5.55
CA PHE A 121 2.80 9.24 -6.93
C PHE A 121 1.80 9.85 -7.92
N ALA A 122 0.50 9.68 -7.68
CA ALA A 122 -0.55 10.26 -8.51
C ALA A 122 -0.47 11.80 -8.56
N TYR A 123 -0.09 12.42 -7.44
CA TYR A 123 0.18 13.86 -7.38
C TYR A 123 1.44 14.26 -8.18
N GLN A 124 2.56 13.56 -8.01
CA GLN A 124 3.83 13.95 -8.63
C GLN A 124 3.96 13.54 -10.11
N TYR A 125 3.32 12.44 -10.48
CA TYR A 125 3.46 11.80 -11.80
C TYR A 125 2.11 11.37 -12.38
N PRO A 126 1.12 12.28 -12.47
CA PRO A 126 -0.24 11.93 -12.89
C PRO A 126 -0.29 11.30 -14.29
N GLN A 127 0.67 11.64 -15.17
CA GLN A 127 0.76 11.09 -16.52
C GLN A 127 1.01 9.56 -16.56
N PHE A 128 1.52 8.97 -15.47
CA PHE A 128 1.72 7.53 -15.36
C PHE A 128 0.50 6.79 -14.83
N VAL A 129 -0.50 7.49 -14.28
CA VAL A 129 -1.56 6.87 -13.50
C VAL A 129 -2.85 6.74 -14.29
N GLU A 130 -3.37 5.53 -14.36
CA GLU A 130 -4.68 5.24 -14.94
C GLU A 130 -5.78 5.15 -13.88
N ARG A 131 -5.47 4.52 -12.75
CA ARG A 131 -6.40 4.27 -11.64
C ARG A 131 -5.62 4.11 -10.34
N VAL A 132 -6.29 4.32 -9.22
CA VAL A 132 -5.72 4.08 -7.88
C VAL A 132 -6.62 3.16 -7.06
N VAL A 133 -6.02 2.17 -6.41
CA VAL A 133 -6.67 1.32 -5.41
C VAL A 133 -5.96 1.54 -4.07
N LEU A 134 -6.65 2.13 -3.12
CA LEU A 134 -6.17 2.41 -1.77
C LEU A 134 -6.61 1.28 -0.82
N VAL A 135 -5.63 0.58 -0.23
CA VAL A 135 -5.88 -0.58 0.63
C VAL A 135 -5.40 -0.26 2.05
N SER A 136 -6.33 -0.04 2.98
CA SER A 136 -5.99 0.35 4.38
C SER A 136 -4.89 1.43 4.41
N ALA A 137 -5.06 2.48 3.61
CA ALA A 137 -4.02 3.42 3.21
C ALA A 137 -3.60 4.36 4.35
N GLY A 138 -2.30 4.62 4.48
CA GLY A 138 -1.76 5.74 5.24
C GLY A 138 -1.92 7.07 4.50
N GLY A 139 -1.76 8.18 5.22
CA GLY A 139 -1.79 9.52 4.63
C GLY A 139 -3.21 10.11 4.49
N VAL A 140 -4.19 9.60 5.24
CA VAL A 140 -5.56 10.17 5.28
C VAL A 140 -5.70 11.10 6.47
N THR A 141 -5.63 10.60 7.70
CA THR A 141 -5.66 11.44 8.91
C THR A 141 -4.53 11.08 9.88
N LYS A 142 -4.46 11.82 11.01
CA LYS A 142 -3.42 11.61 12.01
C LYS A 142 -3.55 10.28 12.78
N ASP A 143 -4.72 9.68 12.83
CA ASP A 143 -4.98 8.55 13.72
C ASP A 143 -4.31 7.26 13.22
N VAL A 144 -3.43 6.73 14.05
CA VAL A 144 -2.78 5.43 13.87
C VAL A 144 -2.59 4.74 15.22
N SER A 145 -2.35 3.43 15.18
CA SER A 145 -2.15 2.63 16.39
C SER A 145 -1.04 3.20 17.28
N LEU A 146 -1.23 3.07 18.60
CA LEU A 146 -0.21 3.46 19.58
C LEU A 146 1.12 2.74 19.33
N ALA A 147 1.08 1.50 18.83
CA ALA A 147 2.29 0.73 18.52
C ALA A 147 3.15 1.42 17.43
N LEU A 148 2.54 1.99 16.39
CA LEU A 148 3.26 2.75 15.36
C LEU A 148 3.84 4.05 15.94
N ARG A 149 3.08 4.77 16.78
CA ARG A 149 3.57 5.99 17.43
C ARG A 149 4.78 5.70 18.33
N LEU A 150 4.73 4.64 19.13
CA LEU A 150 5.85 4.22 19.97
C LEU A 150 7.06 3.77 19.16
N ALA A 151 6.85 3.04 18.06
CA ALA A 151 7.93 2.64 17.17
C ALA A 151 8.57 3.83 16.43
N ALA A 152 7.85 4.93 16.23
CA ALA A 152 8.38 6.16 15.63
C ALA A 152 9.27 6.97 16.61
N MET A 153 9.10 6.79 17.93
CA MET A 153 9.91 7.49 18.94
C MET A 153 11.41 7.18 18.78
N PRO A 154 12.29 8.08 19.24
CA PRO A 154 13.71 7.77 19.40
C PRO A 154 13.89 6.45 20.14
N MET A 155 14.76 5.57 19.65
CA MET A 155 15.00 4.21 20.18
C MET A 155 13.83 3.22 20.05
N GLY A 156 12.60 3.65 19.70
CA GLY A 156 11.45 2.78 19.59
C GLY A 156 11.61 1.67 18.54
N ALA A 157 11.96 2.03 17.31
CA ALA A 157 12.23 1.05 16.26
C ALA A 157 13.55 0.30 16.48
N GLU A 158 14.55 0.95 17.05
CA GLU A 158 15.85 0.35 17.37
C GLU A 158 15.71 -0.75 18.44
N ALA A 159 14.77 -0.63 19.37
CA ALA A 159 14.45 -1.70 20.34
C ALA A 159 14.05 -3.00 19.63
N LEU A 160 13.50 -2.94 18.41
CA LEU A 160 13.23 -4.12 17.60
C LEU A 160 14.52 -4.85 17.17
N SER A 161 15.70 -4.25 17.31
CA SER A 161 16.97 -4.94 17.02
C SER A 161 17.25 -6.11 17.97
N VAL A 162 16.59 -6.18 19.13
CA VAL A 162 16.59 -7.35 20.03
C VAL A 162 16.11 -8.62 19.28
N LEU A 163 15.28 -8.46 18.27
CA LEU A 163 14.80 -9.56 17.42
C LEU A 163 15.92 -10.25 16.60
N ARG A 164 17.10 -9.63 16.53
CA ARG A 164 18.30 -10.21 15.88
C ARG A 164 19.07 -11.16 16.80
N VAL A 165 18.79 -11.11 18.09
CA VAL A 165 19.44 -11.99 19.05
C VAL A 165 18.97 -13.43 18.83
N PRO A 166 19.86 -14.44 18.81
CA PRO A 166 19.47 -15.85 18.76
C PRO A 166 18.43 -16.16 19.83
N GLY A 167 17.30 -16.74 19.45
CA GLY A 167 16.18 -17.01 20.38
C GLY A 167 15.16 -15.87 20.54
N GLY A 168 15.43 -14.64 20.13
CA GLY A 168 14.50 -13.53 20.26
C GLY A 168 13.22 -13.69 19.42
N VAL A 169 13.34 -14.24 18.20
CA VAL A 169 12.19 -14.50 17.33
C VAL A 169 11.34 -15.69 17.81
N PRO A 170 11.91 -16.86 18.14
CA PRO A 170 11.13 -17.95 18.72
C PRO A 170 10.37 -17.56 19.97
N ALA A 171 10.98 -16.74 20.85
CA ALA A 171 10.31 -16.24 22.06
C ALA A 171 9.11 -15.33 21.69
N LEU A 172 9.28 -14.43 20.73
CA LEU A 172 8.20 -13.54 20.30
C LEU A 172 7.11 -14.29 19.51
N GLU A 173 7.48 -15.29 18.70
CA GLU A 173 6.51 -16.17 18.03
C GLU A 173 5.70 -16.99 19.03
N LEU A 174 6.35 -17.50 20.09
CA LEU A 174 5.67 -18.22 21.16
C LEU A 174 4.68 -17.30 21.89
N VAL A 175 5.08 -16.08 22.24
CA VAL A 175 4.20 -15.07 22.83
C VAL A 175 3.08 -14.70 21.85
N GLY A 176 3.40 -14.47 20.59
CA GLY A 176 2.42 -14.15 19.53
C GLY A 176 1.40 -15.29 19.34
N ARG A 177 1.83 -16.56 19.35
CA ARG A 177 0.92 -17.71 19.29
C ARG A 177 0.05 -17.84 20.54
N ALA A 178 0.63 -17.66 21.72
CA ALA A 178 -0.12 -17.68 22.97
C ALA A 178 -1.18 -16.57 23.01
N VAL A 179 -0.81 -15.36 22.66
CA VAL A 179 -1.73 -14.22 22.51
C VAL A 179 -2.74 -14.49 21.40
N GLY A 180 -2.32 -14.99 20.23
CA GLY A 180 -3.19 -15.31 19.11
C GLY A 180 -4.24 -16.39 19.44
N ASN A 181 -3.87 -17.41 20.23
CA ASN A 181 -4.80 -18.43 20.68
C ASN A 181 -5.86 -17.89 21.67
N VAL A 182 -5.49 -16.91 22.48
CA VAL A 182 -6.40 -16.29 23.46
C VAL A 182 -7.27 -15.18 22.80
N VAL A 183 -6.71 -14.45 21.83
CA VAL A 183 -7.33 -13.24 21.25
C VAL A 183 -7.74 -13.46 19.78
N GLY A 184 -7.44 -14.61 19.18
CA GLY A 184 -7.57 -14.89 17.74
C GLY A 184 -8.98 -14.74 17.16
N SER A 185 -10.02 -14.87 18.01
CA SER A 185 -11.41 -14.60 17.63
C SER A 185 -11.85 -13.16 17.81
N THR A 186 -11.00 -12.32 18.37
CA THR A 186 -11.27 -10.90 18.63
C THR A 186 -10.69 -10.01 17.52
N LYS A 187 -11.12 -8.74 17.49
CA LYS A 187 -10.53 -7.74 16.59
C LYS A 187 -9.01 -7.65 16.73
N PHE A 188 -8.48 -7.79 17.94
CA PHE A 188 -7.04 -7.74 18.24
C PHE A 188 -6.25 -8.90 17.60
N GLY A 189 -6.85 -10.06 17.40
CA GLY A 189 -6.16 -11.25 16.86
C GLY A 189 -5.97 -11.25 15.35
N ARG A 190 -6.67 -10.40 14.60
CA ARG A 190 -6.69 -10.48 13.13
C ARG A 190 -5.38 -10.09 12.47
N ASP A 191 -4.65 -9.11 13.03
CA ASP A 191 -3.37 -8.64 12.48
C ASP A 191 -2.17 -9.44 12.98
N VAL A 192 -2.34 -10.24 14.05
CA VAL A 192 -1.27 -11.06 14.65
C VAL A 192 -0.61 -12.03 13.65
N PRO A 193 -1.34 -12.72 12.73
CA PRO A 193 -0.73 -13.63 11.76
C PRO A 193 0.25 -12.96 10.80
N SER A 194 0.20 -11.64 10.65
CA SER A 194 1.11 -10.86 9.79
C SER A 194 2.44 -10.50 10.47
N MET A 195 2.49 -10.52 11.81
CA MET A 195 3.64 -10.11 12.61
C MET A 195 4.92 -10.92 12.34
N PRO A 196 4.90 -12.28 12.23
CA PRO A 196 6.12 -13.04 12.00
C PRO A 196 6.85 -12.66 10.72
N ARG A 197 6.10 -12.27 9.68
CA ARG A 197 6.66 -11.86 8.40
C ARG A 197 7.32 -10.48 8.49
N LEU A 198 6.68 -9.52 9.14
CA LEU A 198 7.23 -8.19 9.41
C LEU A 198 8.54 -8.31 10.20
N ILE A 199 8.53 -9.10 11.27
CA ILE A 199 9.70 -9.38 12.11
C ILE A 199 10.80 -10.05 11.30
N GLY A 200 10.48 -11.04 10.46
CA GLY A 200 11.42 -11.71 9.58
C GLY A 200 12.13 -10.74 8.62
N GLY A 201 11.40 -9.78 8.06
CA GLY A 201 11.93 -8.71 7.22
C GLY A 201 12.93 -7.80 7.94
N LEU A 202 12.67 -7.48 9.21
CA LEU A 202 13.52 -6.62 10.04
C LEU A 202 14.85 -7.26 10.46
N ARG A 203 15.01 -8.58 10.32
CA ARG A 203 16.29 -9.27 10.63
C ARG A 203 17.40 -8.97 9.64
N LYS A 204 17.09 -8.52 8.42
CA LYS A 204 18.09 -8.20 7.41
C LYS A 204 18.95 -7.01 7.84
N PRO A 205 20.26 -7.03 7.52
CA PRO A 205 21.14 -5.88 7.79
C PRO A 205 20.56 -4.59 7.22
N GLY A 206 20.55 -3.52 8.01
CA GLY A 206 20.00 -2.21 7.62
C GLY A 206 18.48 -2.07 7.68
N ALA A 207 17.72 -3.17 7.78
CA ALA A 207 16.25 -3.12 7.70
C ALA A 207 15.60 -2.34 8.86
N VAL A 208 16.08 -2.51 10.11
CA VAL A 208 15.57 -1.75 11.25
C VAL A 208 15.81 -0.25 11.08
N ALA A 209 17.01 0.13 10.60
CA ALA A 209 17.32 1.54 10.38
C ALA A 209 16.48 2.15 9.25
N ALA A 210 16.25 1.39 8.16
CA ALA A 210 15.38 1.80 7.08
C ALA A 210 13.92 1.91 7.54
N PHE A 211 13.42 0.91 8.28
CA PHE A 211 12.09 0.93 8.89
C PHE A 211 11.89 2.16 9.79
N ALA A 212 12.85 2.42 10.70
CA ALA A 212 12.79 3.56 11.59
C ALA A 212 12.73 4.90 10.85
N ARG A 213 13.56 5.06 9.80
CA ARG A 213 13.56 6.28 8.96
C ARG A 213 12.26 6.43 8.19
N THR A 214 11.77 5.36 7.59
CA THR A 214 10.49 5.36 6.88
C THR A 214 9.35 5.75 7.81
N LEU A 215 9.28 5.12 9.00
CA LEU A 215 8.20 5.39 9.94
C LEU A 215 8.26 6.84 10.44
N ARG A 216 9.43 7.34 10.81
CA ARG A 216 9.64 8.71 11.27
C ARG A 216 9.46 9.77 10.18
N ALA A 217 9.44 9.38 8.92
CA ALA A 217 9.13 10.29 7.81
C ALA A 217 7.61 10.53 7.64
N VAL A 218 6.76 9.76 8.33
CA VAL A 218 5.29 9.85 8.17
C VAL A 218 4.51 9.82 9.48
N VAL A 219 5.11 9.37 10.60
CA VAL A 219 4.47 9.22 11.92
C VAL A 219 5.37 9.80 13.02
N ASP A 220 4.79 10.53 13.94
CA ASP A 220 5.39 10.98 15.18
C ASP A 220 4.59 10.54 16.43
N THR A 221 4.83 11.14 17.58
CA THR A 221 4.12 10.83 18.83
C THR A 221 2.64 11.22 18.79
N ARG A 222 2.24 12.16 17.91
CA ARG A 222 0.87 12.61 17.74
C ARG A 222 0.09 11.77 16.70
N GLY A 223 0.80 11.02 15.84
CA GLY A 223 0.23 10.17 14.80
C GLY A 223 0.86 10.41 13.44
N GLN A 224 0.10 10.24 12.36
CA GLN A 224 0.53 10.63 11.02
C GLN A 224 0.53 12.16 10.92
N PHE A 225 1.63 12.73 10.43
CA PHE A 225 1.73 14.17 10.13
C PHE A 225 1.71 14.47 8.63
N VAL A 226 1.79 13.44 7.79
CA VAL A 226 1.63 13.57 6.33
C VAL A 226 0.21 13.20 5.98
N THR A 227 -0.56 14.16 5.45
CA THR A 227 -1.87 13.92 4.84
C THR A 227 -1.82 14.20 3.34
N MET A 228 -2.62 13.47 2.58
CA MET A 228 -2.81 13.69 1.15
C MET A 228 -4.20 14.25 0.84
N LEU A 229 -5.04 14.47 1.86
CA LEU A 229 -6.39 15.01 1.69
C LEU A 229 -6.39 16.47 1.21
N ASP A 230 -5.34 17.23 1.55
CA ASP A 230 -5.14 18.60 1.06
C ASP A 230 -4.89 18.68 -0.46
N ARG A 231 -4.75 17.53 -1.14
CA ARG A 231 -4.44 17.42 -2.58
C ARG A 231 -5.44 16.54 -3.33
N THR A 232 -6.56 16.16 -2.73
CA THR A 232 -7.58 15.31 -3.39
C THR A 232 -8.17 15.96 -4.64
N TYR A 233 -8.20 17.30 -4.69
CA TYR A 233 -8.61 18.05 -5.88
C TYR A 233 -7.75 17.77 -7.12
N LEU A 234 -6.50 17.30 -6.95
CA LEU A 234 -5.62 16.89 -8.05
C LEU A 234 -5.92 15.47 -8.55
N MET A 235 -6.80 14.75 -7.85
CA MET A 235 -7.28 13.43 -8.25
C MET A 235 -8.65 13.50 -8.92
N HIS A 236 -9.09 14.68 -9.32
CA HIS A 236 -10.34 14.87 -10.07
C HIS A 236 -10.29 14.03 -11.35
N ASP A 237 -11.38 13.32 -11.65
CA ASP A 237 -11.50 12.40 -12.78
C ASP A 237 -10.56 11.17 -12.77
N LEU A 238 -9.69 11.04 -11.75
CA LEU A 238 -8.92 9.82 -11.55
C LEU A 238 -9.79 8.77 -10.85
N PRO A 239 -10.04 7.60 -11.48
CA PRO A 239 -10.80 6.55 -10.83
C PRO A 239 -10.07 6.04 -9.57
N VAL A 240 -10.78 6.03 -8.44
CA VAL A 240 -10.25 5.58 -7.15
C VAL A 240 -11.15 4.51 -6.54
N GLN A 241 -10.55 3.39 -6.16
CA GLN A 241 -11.17 2.34 -5.36
C GLN A 241 -10.54 2.34 -3.97
N ILE A 242 -11.35 2.39 -2.92
CA ILE A 242 -10.92 2.30 -1.52
C ILE A 242 -11.37 0.94 -0.98
N ILE A 243 -10.43 0.18 -0.39
CA ILE A 243 -10.69 -1.13 0.22
C ILE A 243 -10.12 -1.13 1.64
N TRP A 244 -10.93 -1.51 2.64
CA TRP A 244 -10.53 -1.44 4.05
C TRP A 244 -11.10 -2.57 4.87
N GLY A 245 -10.35 -3.03 5.89
CA GLY A 245 -10.88 -3.95 6.89
C GLY A 245 -11.70 -3.22 7.95
N ALA A 246 -12.87 -3.74 8.28
CA ALA A 246 -13.75 -3.17 9.33
C ALA A 246 -13.12 -3.20 10.73
N ASP A 247 -12.23 -4.17 10.96
CA ASP A 247 -11.54 -4.41 12.23
C ASP A 247 -10.07 -3.96 12.20
N ASP A 248 -9.69 -3.05 11.29
CA ASP A 248 -8.33 -2.50 11.20
C ASP A 248 -7.97 -1.71 12.46
N LEU A 249 -7.01 -2.21 13.22
CA LEU A 249 -6.51 -1.58 14.45
C LEU A 249 -5.20 -0.81 14.25
N ILE A 250 -4.63 -0.86 13.06
CA ILE A 250 -3.43 -0.12 12.70
C ILE A 250 -3.80 1.27 12.18
N ILE A 251 -4.72 1.31 11.21
CA ILE A 251 -5.30 2.54 10.68
C ILE A 251 -6.83 2.37 10.68
N PRO A 252 -7.57 3.09 11.56
CA PRO A 252 -9.00 2.90 11.74
C PRO A 252 -9.82 3.03 10.45
N VAL A 253 -10.88 2.23 10.32
CA VAL A 253 -11.79 2.25 9.15
C VAL A 253 -12.48 3.60 8.91
N SER A 254 -12.51 4.50 9.90
CA SER A 254 -12.95 5.89 9.75
C SER A 254 -12.18 6.65 8.67
N HIS A 255 -10.90 6.31 8.47
CA HIS A 255 -10.08 6.88 7.39
C HIS A 255 -10.63 6.53 6.00
N ALA A 256 -11.14 5.31 5.83
CA ALA A 256 -11.75 4.89 4.56
C ALA A 256 -12.98 5.74 4.21
N ARG A 257 -13.82 6.02 5.21
CA ARG A 257 -15.03 6.83 5.04
C ARG A 257 -14.68 8.27 4.69
N LEU A 258 -13.76 8.86 5.45
CA LEU A 258 -13.30 10.22 5.20
C LEU A 258 -12.62 10.33 3.82
N ALA A 259 -11.73 9.39 3.46
CA ALA A 259 -11.13 9.39 2.12
C ALA A 259 -12.17 9.27 1.01
N HIS A 260 -13.25 8.51 1.23
CA HIS A 260 -14.35 8.39 0.28
C HIS A 260 -15.17 9.68 0.17
N GLU A 261 -15.37 10.38 1.27
CA GLU A 261 -16.04 11.70 1.30
C GLU A 261 -15.22 12.76 0.55
N GLU A 262 -13.90 12.74 0.74
CA GLU A 262 -12.97 13.76 0.20
C GLU A 262 -12.52 13.48 -1.25
N ILE A 263 -12.56 12.23 -1.71
CA ILE A 263 -12.18 11.85 -3.08
C ILE A 263 -13.45 11.65 -3.90
N ALA A 264 -13.84 12.68 -4.63
CA ALA A 264 -15.05 12.68 -5.45
C ALA A 264 -15.04 11.50 -6.46
N GLY A 265 -16.15 10.80 -6.59
CA GLY A 265 -16.30 9.68 -7.53
C GLY A 265 -15.58 8.39 -7.11
N SER A 266 -14.92 8.36 -5.95
CA SER A 266 -14.30 7.13 -5.44
C SER A 266 -15.34 6.07 -5.11
N ARG A 267 -14.91 4.80 -5.08
CA ARG A 267 -15.72 3.65 -4.64
C ARG A 267 -15.17 3.13 -3.32
N LEU A 268 -16.05 2.74 -2.41
CA LEU A 268 -15.69 2.24 -1.09
C LEU A 268 -16.16 0.80 -0.89
N GLU A 269 -15.23 -0.07 -0.48
CA GLU A 269 -15.48 -1.45 -0.07
C GLU A 269 -14.92 -1.72 1.32
N ILE A 270 -15.79 -2.06 2.27
CA ILE A 270 -15.40 -2.45 3.61
C ILE A 270 -15.50 -3.97 3.74
N PHE A 271 -14.40 -4.59 4.17
CA PHE A 271 -14.31 -6.02 4.38
C PHE A 271 -14.62 -6.35 5.84
N GLU A 272 -15.81 -6.86 6.06
CA GLU A 272 -16.21 -7.38 7.38
C GLU A 272 -15.26 -8.51 7.80
N LYS A 273 -14.99 -8.57 9.09
CA LYS A 273 -14.08 -9.58 9.68
C LYS A 273 -12.66 -9.56 9.08
N SER A 274 -12.19 -8.42 8.65
CA SER A 274 -10.83 -8.20 8.17
C SER A 274 -10.13 -7.11 8.98
N GLY A 275 -8.85 -7.32 9.27
CA GLY A 275 -7.96 -6.35 9.89
C GLY A 275 -7.26 -5.47 8.86
N HIS A 276 -5.99 -5.14 9.13
CA HIS A 276 -5.17 -4.25 8.29
C HIS A 276 -4.79 -4.83 6.92
N MET A 277 -5.03 -6.13 6.69
CA MET A 277 -4.57 -6.85 5.49
C MET A 277 -5.74 -7.46 4.68
N PRO A 278 -6.74 -6.67 4.19
CA PRO A 278 -7.92 -7.22 3.52
C PRO A 278 -7.58 -8.04 2.27
N HIS A 279 -6.50 -7.71 1.57
CA HIS A 279 -5.98 -8.47 0.43
C HIS A 279 -5.46 -9.87 0.79
N ARG A 280 -5.13 -10.11 2.06
CA ARG A 280 -4.68 -11.42 2.57
C ARG A 280 -5.80 -12.19 3.24
N ASP A 281 -6.68 -11.49 3.95
CA ASP A 281 -7.80 -12.08 4.65
C ASP A 281 -8.85 -12.63 3.66
N HIS A 282 -9.09 -11.89 2.57
CA HIS A 282 -10.09 -12.22 1.56
C HIS A 282 -9.54 -12.07 0.13
N PRO A 283 -8.53 -12.86 -0.27
CA PRO A 283 -7.81 -12.65 -1.53
C PRO A 283 -8.71 -12.76 -2.77
N ASP A 284 -9.68 -13.66 -2.77
CA ASP A 284 -10.60 -13.85 -3.91
C ASP A 284 -11.53 -12.66 -4.09
N ARG A 285 -12.12 -12.17 -3.00
CA ARG A 285 -12.96 -10.97 -3.02
C ARG A 285 -12.16 -9.74 -3.43
N PHE A 286 -10.92 -9.61 -2.93
CA PHE A 286 -10.02 -8.52 -3.28
C PHE A 286 -9.73 -8.50 -4.78
N VAL A 287 -9.37 -9.64 -5.35
CA VAL A 287 -9.11 -9.77 -6.80
C VAL A 287 -10.35 -9.41 -7.61
N ALA A 288 -11.51 -9.96 -7.25
CA ALA A 288 -12.77 -9.69 -7.96
C ALA A 288 -13.12 -8.19 -7.98
N ILE A 289 -12.91 -7.48 -6.84
CA ILE A 289 -13.16 -6.03 -6.76
C ILE A 289 -12.19 -5.26 -7.64
N VAL A 290 -10.89 -5.58 -7.61
CA VAL A 290 -9.88 -4.91 -8.44
C VAL A 290 -10.15 -5.14 -9.93
N GLU A 291 -10.47 -6.37 -10.32
CA GLU A 291 -10.84 -6.68 -11.73
C GLU A 291 -12.10 -5.93 -12.16
N GLN A 292 -13.17 -5.99 -11.36
CA GLN A 292 -14.41 -5.27 -11.65
C GLN A 292 -14.18 -3.76 -11.74
N PHE A 293 -13.36 -3.20 -10.86
CA PHE A 293 -13.02 -1.78 -10.88
C PHE A 293 -12.30 -1.40 -12.17
N ILE A 294 -11.29 -2.17 -12.59
CA ILE A 294 -10.56 -1.92 -13.84
C ILE A 294 -11.49 -2.07 -15.06
N ASP A 295 -12.36 -3.08 -15.08
CA ASP A 295 -13.25 -3.36 -16.19
C ASP A 295 -14.39 -2.32 -16.35
N SER A 296 -14.77 -1.66 -15.26
CA SER A 296 -15.93 -0.74 -15.21
C SER A 296 -15.55 0.75 -15.12
N THR A 297 -14.27 1.07 -15.32
CA THR A 297 -13.79 2.46 -15.33
C THR A 297 -12.88 2.68 -16.54
N ASP A 298 -12.98 3.86 -17.13
CA ASP A 298 -12.02 4.27 -18.16
C ASP A 298 -10.69 4.67 -17.50
N PRO A 299 -9.54 4.45 -18.16
CA PRO A 299 -8.26 4.94 -17.67
C PRO A 299 -8.24 6.46 -17.67
N HIS A 300 -7.77 7.06 -16.56
CA HIS A 300 -7.59 8.50 -16.47
C HIS A 300 -6.71 9.02 -17.62
N ALA A 301 -7.16 10.07 -18.29
CA ALA A 301 -6.40 10.78 -19.32
C ALA A 301 -5.79 12.04 -18.68
N TYR A 302 -4.48 12.05 -18.49
CA TYR A 302 -3.78 13.20 -17.96
C TYR A 302 -3.87 14.40 -18.91
N ASP A 303 -4.36 15.52 -18.40
CA ASP A 303 -4.42 16.79 -19.09
C ASP A 303 -3.59 17.84 -18.29
N PRO A 304 -2.47 18.35 -18.84
CA PRO A 304 -1.63 19.31 -18.14
C PRO A 304 -2.33 20.66 -17.92
N ASP A 305 -3.26 21.08 -18.78
CA ASP A 305 -3.97 22.35 -18.63
C ASP A 305 -5.01 22.28 -17.51
N LEU A 306 -5.72 21.13 -17.39
CA LEU A 306 -6.62 20.88 -16.26
C LEU A 306 -5.83 20.79 -14.94
N MET A 307 -4.67 20.15 -14.92
CA MET A 307 -3.82 20.09 -13.74
C MET A 307 -3.34 21.49 -13.34
N HIS A 308 -2.93 22.31 -14.31
CA HIS A 308 -2.52 23.70 -14.06
C HIS A 308 -3.67 24.50 -13.44
N ALA A 309 -4.87 24.41 -14.03
CA ALA A 309 -6.06 25.08 -13.52
C ALA A 309 -6.42 24.61 -12.09
N ALA A 310 -6.36 23.29 -11.83
CA ALA A 310 -6.63 22.72 -10.52
C ALA A 310 -5.66 23.26 -9.46
N VAL A 311 -4.36 23.31 -9.74
CA VAL A 311 -3.35 23.85 -8.81
C VAL A 311 -3.60 25.32 -8.53
N GLN A 312 -4.02 26.12 -9.54
CA GLN A 312 -4.31 27.53 -9.35
C GLN A 312 -5.59 27.79 -8.53
N THR A 313 -6.59 26.95 -8.67
CA THR A 313 -7.92 27.17 -8.06
C THR A 313 -8.13 26.40 -6.76
N GLY A 314 -7.45 25.26 -6.58
CA GLY A 314 -7.70 24.30 -5.49
C GLY A 314 -7.55 24.89 -4.09
N ILE A 315 -6.62 25.80 -3.87
CA ILE A 315 -6.38 26.42 -2.56
C ILE A 315 -7.60 27.26 -2.09
N ARG A 316 -8.38 27.84 -3.00
CA ARG A 316 -9.51 28.71 -2.63
C ARG A 316 -10.76 27.95 -2.16
N GLN A 317 -10.95 26.70 -2.56
CA GLN A 317 -12.11 25.91 -2.15
C GLN A 317 -11.94 25.29 -0.76
N TYR A 318 -10.71 24.94 -0.37
CA TYR A 318 -10.43 24.32 0.92
C TYR A 318 -10.42 25.31 2.11
N THR A 319 -10.08 26.57 1.89
CA THR A 319 -10.03 27.58 2.96
C THR A 319 -11.40 28.05 3.45
N ASN A 320 -12.48 27.74 2.74
CA ASN A 320 -13.82 28.18 3.10
C ASN A 320 -14.66 27.14 3.86
N ASP A 321 -14.27 25.84 3.83
CA ASP A 321 -15.06 24.75 4.42
C ASP A 321 -14.31 23.89 5.46
N ALA A 322 -13.04 24.21 5.76
CA ALA A 322 -12.31 23.49 6.80
C ALA A 322 -12.75 23.97 8.20
N PRO A 323 -13.15 23.08 9.12
CA PRO A 323 -13.28 23.48 10.52
C PRO A 323 -11.95 24.03 11.03
N ASP A 324 -12.02 25.13 11.80
CA ASP A 324 -10.87 25.88 12.36
C ASP A 324 -9.82 25.06 13.16
N ASP A 325 -10.04 23.76 13.32
CA ASP A 325 -9.15 22.86 14.09
C ASP A 325 -7.80 22.53 13.38
N PHE A 326 -7.65 22.81 12.09
CA PHE A 326 -6.39 22.52 11.37
C PHE A 326 -5.40 23.69 11.32
N ALA A 327 -5.87 24.92 11.49
CA ALA A 327 -5.03 26.13 11.37
C ALA A 327 -4.25 26.45 12.66
N SER A 328 -4.67 25.94 13.83
CA SER A 328 -4.04 26.24 15.12
C SER A 328 -2.80 25.44 15.45
N ASP A 329 -2.52 24.36 14.71
CA ASP A 329 -1.40 23.43 14.98
C ASP A 329 -0.15 23.67 14.09
N LEU A 330 -0.17 24.70 13.23
CA LEU A 330 0.95 25.08 12.35
C LEU A 330 1.62 26.41 12.74
N ALA A 331 1.22 27.04 13.86
CA ALA A 331 1.87 28.24 14.38
C ALA A 331 2.87 27.90 15.50
#